data_ac718fa9378fecb9af400af7204a98e3
#
_entry.id   ac718fa9378fecb9af400af7204a98e3
#
_cell.length_a   1.000
_cell.length_b   1.000
_cell.length_c   1.000
_cell.angle_alpha   90.00
_cell.angle_beta   90.00
_cell.angle_gamma   90.00
#
_symmetry.space_group_name_H-M   'P 1'
#
loop_
_entity.id
_entity.type
_entity.pdbx_description
1 polymer ?
#
loop_
_entity_poly.entity_id
_entity_poly.type
_entity_poly.pdbx_seq_one_letter_code
_entity_poly.pdbx_strand_id
1 'polypeptide(L)'
;MTSVFEAGPRDVSLGSRMLVERSGERMGTLGDADLDDIVAEYAVAAFERHATETAYVTEGGLTVRSTPGATAVYIEVVESKPVFFIVGGGHIGRSLSKLANFLDFHVVVLDDREDFANVERMPEADEVICDDYEAAIDRYPIDANTYIVMVTRGHKQDEVSLRRALGRGAGYIGMIGSKRRTSTVIQHMTEEGFDPAELARVHTPIGIDIGAETPEEIALSIMAEVIMLRRGGTAKSMYHRATSPRS
;
A
#
# COMPACT_ATOMS: atom_id res chain seq x y z
N MET A 1 12.86 5.65 -11.95
CA MET A 1 14.01 6.31 -12.60
C MET A 1 14.84 5.26 -13.34
N THR A 2 15.32 5.57 -14.53
CA THR A 2 16.18 4.67 -15.31
C THR A 2 17.52 5.31 -15.58
N SER A 3 18.60 4.55 -15.55
CA SER A 3 19.94 5.06 -15.87
C SER A 3 20.80 4.03 -16.60
N VAL A 4 21.54 4.45 -17.62
CA VAL A 4 22.51 3.63 -18.33
C VAL A 4 23.78 3.54 -17.50
N PHE A 5 24.26 2.34 -17.19
CA PHE A 5 25.53 2.13 -16.51
C PHE A 5 26.54 1.29 -17.30
N GLU A 6 26.12 0.62 -18.37
CA GLU A 6 27.00 -0.03 -19.33
C GLU A 6 26.50 0.23 -20.75
N ALA A 7 27.27 0.93 -21.55
CA ALA A 7 26.95 1.18 -22.95
C ALA A 7 27.37 -0.06 -23.79
N GLY A 8 26.36 -0.68 -24.40
CA GLY A 8 26.59 -1.75 -25.37
C GLY A 8 26.98 -1.20 -26.74
N PRO A 9 26.52 -1.83 -27.84
CA PRO A 9 26.81 -1.37 -29.20
C PRO A 9 26.10 -0.06 -29.58
N ARG A 10 25.16 0.43 -28.74
CA ARG A 10 24.46 1.69 -28.96
C ARG A 10 25.34 2.88 -28.59
N ASP A 11 25.24 3.96 -29.36
CA ASP A 11 25.96 5.23 -29.09
C ASP A 11 25.22 6.01 -27.98
N VAL A 12 25.29 5.50 -26.77
CA VAL A 12 24.67 6.12 -25.58
C VAL A 12 25.71 6.46 -24.52
N SER A 13 25.51 7.56 -23.82
CA SER A 13 26.44 7.99 -22.77
C SER A 13 26.14 7.29 -21.44
N LEU A 14 27.20 6.84 -20.76
CA LEU A 14 27.08 6.34 -19.39
C LEU A 14 26.52 7.42 -18.46
N GLY A 15 25.58 7.05 -17.61
CA GLY A 15 24.93 7.98 -16.69
C GLY A 15 23.77 8.77 -17.30
N SER A 16 23.42 8.56 -18.57
CA SER A 16 22.17 9.09 -19.14
C SER A 16 20.98 8.59 -18.33
N ARG A 17 20.00 9.46 -18.08
CA ARG A 17 18.87 9.17 -17.20
C ARG A 17 17.55 9.57 -17.84
N MET A 18 16.55 8.77 -17.60
CA MET A 18 15.18 9.03 -17.99
C MET A 18 14.26 8.73 -16.80
N LEU A 19 13.36 9.64 -16.47
CA LEU A 19 12.23 9.40 -15.58
C LEU A 19 11.07 8.88 -16.43
N VAL A 20 10.43 7.83 -15.98
CA VAL A 20 9.19 7.29 -16.56
C VAL A 20 8.13 7.28 -15.49
N GLU A 21 7.03 7.97 -15.73
CA GLU A 21 5.88 7.96 -14.84
C GLU A 21 5.01 6.71 -15.07
N ARG A 22 4.16 6.39 -14.12
CA ARG A 22 3.21 5.26 -14.24
C ARG A 22 2.29 5.40 -15.45
N SER A 23 1.97 6.63 -15.87
CA SER A 23 1.22 6.95 -17.09
C SER A 23 1.96 6.59 -18.38
N GLY A 24 3.27 6.33 -18.30
CA GLY A 24 4.16 6.20 -19.45
C GLY A 24 4.77 7.54 -19.90
N GLU A 25 4.43 8.67 -19.27
CA GLU A 25 5.05 9.96 -19.56
C GLU A 25 6.55 9.93 -19.20
N ARG A 26 7.36 10.58 -20.02
CA ARG A 26 8.83 10.53 -19.93
C ARG A 26 9.44 11.91 -19.77
N MET A 27 10.49 11.98 -18.94
CA MET A 27 11.33 13.18 -18.78
C MET A 27 12.81 12.78 -18.89
N GLY A 28 13.56 13.42 -19.76
CA GLY A 28 14.94 13.06 -20.09
C GLY A 28 15.03 12.01 -21.20
N THR A 29 16.24 11.48 -21.43
CA THR A 29 16.53 10.48 -22.47
C THR A 29 17.74 9.65 -22.07
N LEU A 30 17.80 8.41 -22.53
CA LEU A 30 18.96 7.53 -22.41
C LEU A 30 19.96 7.76 -23.55
N GLY A 31 19.59 8.61 -24.54
CA GLY A 31 20.46 9.01 -25.64
C GLY A 31 20.15 8.33 -26.99
N ASP A 32 19.20 7.42 -27.04
CA ASP A 32 18.74 6.69 -28.22
C ASP A 32 17.23 6.50 -28.13
N ALA A 33 16.47 6.94 -29.13
CA ALA A 33 15.02 6.96 -29.10
C ALA A 33 14.39 5.55 -29.02
N ASP A 34 14.97 4.58 -29.73
CA ASP A 34 14.48 3.19 -29.68
C ASP A 34 14.74 2.57 -28.30
N LEU A 35 15.90 2.92 -27.68
CA LEU A 35 16.21 2.50 -26.32
C LEU A 35 15.24 3.14 -25.31
N ASP A 36 14.93 4.41 -25.47
CA ASP A 36 13.98 5.13 -24.63
C ASP A 36 12.59 4.45 -24.68
N ASP A 37 12.11 4.09 -25.88
CA ASP A 37 10.82 3.43 -26.06
C ASP A 37 10.78 2.05 -25.39
N ILE A 38 11.79 1.21 -25.66
CA ILE A 38 11.88 -0.15 -25.10
C ILE A 38 11.98 -0.10 -23.56
N VAL A 39 12.81 0.81 -23.03
CA VAL A 39 13.02 0.91 -21.57
C VAL A 39 11.82 1.54 -20.89
N ALA A 40 11.13 2.50 -21.52
CA ALA A 40 9.93 3.10 -20.93
C ALA A 40 8.79 2.09 -20.77
N GLU A 41 8.51 1.31 -21.82
CA GLU A 41 7.50 0.24 -21.75
C GLU A 41 7.82 -0.77 -20.64
N TYR A 42 9.08 -1.18 -20.56
CA TYR A 42 9.52 -2.10 -19.53
C TYR A 42 9.48 -1.49 -18.13
N ALA A 43 9.82 -0.19 -17.97
CA ALA A 43 9.80 0.51 -16.69
C ALA A 43 8.37 0.61 -16.11
N VAL A 44 7.36 0.84 -16.97
CA VAL A 44 5.94 0.80 -16.55
C VAL A 44 5.57 -0.60 -16.03
N ALA A 45 5.98 -1.65 -16.74
CA ALA A 45 5.74 -3.03 -16.28
C ALA A 45 6.53 -3.37 -14.98
N ALA A 46 7.74 -2.85 -14.81
CA ALA A 46 8.53 -3.00 -13.59
C ALA A 46 7.88 -2.27 -12.40
N PHE A 47 7.27 -1.12 -12.65
CA PHE A 47 6.50 -0.38 -11.64
C PHE A 47 5.33 -1.21 -11.10
N GLU A 48 4.54 -1.84 -11.98
CA GLU A 48 3.42 -2.72 -11.57
C GLU A 48 3.87 -3.95 -10.76
N ARG A 49 5.11 -4.39 -10.95
CA ARG A 49 5.72 -5.51 -10.19
C ARG A 49 6.48 -5.06 -8.96
N HIS A 50 6.59 -3.74 -8.71
CA HIS A 50 7.44 -3.16 -7.66
C HIS A 50 8.90 -3.65 -7.74
N ALA A 51 9.43 -3.82 -8.95
CA ALA A 51 10.72 -4.45 -9.20
C ALA A 51 11.78 -3.40 -9.61
N THR A 52 12.73 -3.15 -8.70
CA THR A 52 13.97 -2.43 -9.04
C THR A 52 14.98 -3.44 -9.54
N GLU A 53 15.41 -3.31 -10.79
CA GLU A 53 16.24 -4.32 -11.46
C GLU A 53 17.10 -3.74 -12.59
N THR A 54 18.03 -4.53 -13.06
CA THR A 54 18.82 -4.19 -14.25
C THR A 54 18.26 -4.90 -15.47
N ALA A 55 17.97 -4.12 -16.50
CA ALA A 55 17.59 -4.60 -17.81
C ALA A 55 18.77 -4.54 -18.78
N TYR A 56 18.88 -5.54 -19.64
CA TYR A 56 19.90 -5.65 -20.68
C TYR A 56 19.21 -5.59 -22.04
N VAL A 57 19.54 -4.57 -22.84
CA VAL A 57 18.94 -4.34 -24.14
C VAL A 57 19.92 -4.71 -25.24
N THR A 58 19.49 -5.62 -26.11
CA THR A 58 20.22 -6.09 -27.31
C THR A 58 19.40 -5.76 -28.55
N GLU A 59 19.91 -6.10 -29.75
CA GLU A 59 19.12 -6.04 -31.01
C GLU A 59 17.90 -6.97 -30.97
N GLY A 60 17.96 -8.05 -30.19
CA GLY A 60 16.87 -9.03 -30.02
C GLY A 60 15.82 -8.66 -28.97
N GLY A 61 15.95 -7.51 -28.32
CA GLY A 61 15.02 -7.02 -27.30
C GLY A 61 15.62 -6.89 -25.92
N LEU A 62 14.75 -6.80 -24.89
CA LEU A 62 15.10 -6.59 -23.50
C LEU A 62 15.03 -7.90 -22.70
N THR A 63 16.00 -8.10 -21.80
CA THR A 63 16.06 -9.23 -20.86
C THR A 63 16.61 -8.77 -19.50
N VAL A 64 16.28 -9.47 -18.41
CA VAL A 64 16.88 -9.26 -17.08
C VAL A 64 18.10 -10.17 -16.84
N ARG A 65 18.44 -11.02 -17.80
CA ARG A 65 19.64 -11.84 -17.72
C ARG A 65 20.84 -11.08 -18.25
N SER A 66 21.90 -11.03 -17.46
CA SER A 66 23.17 -10.42 -17.90
C SER A 66 23.60 -11.00 -19.24
N THR A 67 23.77 -10.12 -20.21
CA THR A 67 24.10 -10.47 -21.60
C THR A 67 25.33 -9.68 -22.02
N PRO A 68 26.46 -10.36 -22.31
CA PRO A 68 27.66 -9.67 -22.76
C PRO A 68 27.41 -8.81 -24.01
N GLY A 69 27.90 -7.59 -23.99
CA GLY A 69 27.75 -6.64 -25.09
C GLY A 69 26.36 -5.98 -25.21
N ALA A 70 25.45 -6.21 -24.27
CA ALA A 70 24.18 -5.49 -24.19
C ALA A 70 24.36 -4.08 -23.58
N THR A 71 23.44 -3.17 -23.87
CA THR A 71 23.30 -1.93 -23.10
C THR A 71 22.60 -2.26 -21.78
N ALA A 72 23.28 -2.04 -20.66
CA ALA A 72 22.70 -2.29 -19.34
C ALA A 72 22.08 -1.02 -18.78
N VAL A 73 20.80 -1.11 -18.45
CA VAL A 73 19.99 -0.03 -17.88
C VAL A 73 19.50 -0.44 -16.50
N TYR A 74 19.86 0.34 -15.48
CA TYR A 74 19.31 0.18 -14.14
C TYR A 74 17.96 0.88 -14.06
N ILE A 75 16.95 0.14 -13.67
CA ILE A 75 15.58 0.62 -13.48
C ILE A 75 15.29 0.63 -11.98
N GLU A 76 15.17 1.82 -11.44
CA GLU A 76 14.81 2.04 -10.04
C GLU A 76 13.35 2.47 -9.96
N VAL A 77 12.55 1.65 -9.29
CA VAL A 77 11.16 1.99 -8.97
C VAL A 77 11.16 2.82 -7.70
N VAL A 78 10.73 4.09 -7.84
CA VAL A 78 10.59 5.03 -6.72
C VAL A 78 9.11 5.22 -6.45
N GLU A 79 8.66 4.76 -5.30
CA GLU A 79 7.29 4.93 -4.84
C GLU A 79 7.24 5.89 -3.67
N SER A 80 6.17 6.66 -3.55
CA SER A 80 5.86 7.36 -2.31
C SER A 80 5.59 6.34 -1.22
N LYS A 81 5.92 6.68 0.03
CA LYS A 81 5.53 5.84 1.16
C LYS A 81 4.02 5.57 1.11
N PRO A 82 3.58 4.33 1.33
CA PRO A 82 2.16 4.05 1.44
C PRO A 82 1.57 4.79 2.64
N VAL A 83 0.40 5.36 2.47
CA VAL A 83 -0.30 6.06 3.53
C VAL A 83 -1.08 5.05 4.38
N PHE A 84 -0.85 5.05 5.68
CA PHE A 84 -1.64 4.29 6.64
C PHE A 84 -2.55 5.25 7.40
N PHE A 85 -3.81 5.31 6.97
CA PHE A 85 -4.81 6.26 7.46
C PHE A 85 -5.64 5.63 8.56
N ILE A 86 -5.34 5.99 9.81
CA ILE A 86 -5.97 5.43 11.02
C ILE A 86 -7.13 6.35 11.42
N VAL A 87 -8.35 5.84 11.34
CA VAL A 87 -9.55 6.50 11.82
C VAL A 87 -9.86 5.98 13.22
N GLY A 88 -9.51 6.79 14.22
CA GLY A 88 -9.64 6.48 15.64
C GLY A 88 -8.30 6.44 16.39
N GLY A 89 -8.02 7.47 17.21
CA GLY A 89 -6.80 7.61 18.03
C GLY A 89 -6.82 6.88 19.39
N GLY A 90 -7.69 5.86 19.54
CA GLY A 90 -7.77 5.03 20.75
C GLY A 90 -6.52 4.17 20.99
N HIS A 91 -6.63 3.18 21.91
CA HIS A 91 -5.49 2.29 22.23
C HIS A 91 -5.00 1.51 21.00
N ILE A 92 -5.93 0.94 20.21
CA ILE A 92 -5.58 0.22 18.98
C ILE A 92 -4.98 1.16 17.96
N GLY A 93 -5.56 2.36 17.75
CA GLY A 93 -5.02 3.36 16.82
C GLY A 93 -3.60 3.79 17.17
N ARG A 94 -3.32 3.98 18.46
CA ARG A 94 -1.95 4.28 18.94
C ARG A 94 -0.98 3.14 18.68
N SER A 95 -1.38 1.90 18.90
CA SER A 95 -0.52 0.73 18.63
C SER A 95 -0.30 0.53 17.14
N LEU A 96 -1.33 0.81 16.30
CA LEU A 96 -1.22 0.82 14.84
C LEU A 96 -0.26 1.92 14.36
N SER A 97 -0.34 3.14 14.90
CA SER A 97 0.56 4.25 14.55
C SER A 97 2.03 3.85 14.72
N LYS A 98 2.37 3.23 15.85
CA LYS A 98 3.73 2.72 16.12
C LYS A 98 4.18 1.66 15.13
N LEU A 99 3.33 0.67 14.86
CA LEU A 99 3.65 -0.42 13.93
C LEU A 99 3.75 0.07 12.49
N ALA A 100 2.87 0.96 12.07
CA ALA A 100 2.88 1.50 10.72
C ALA A 100 4.12 2.37 10.47
N ASN A 101 4.52 3.21 11.43
CA ASN A 101 5.76 3.98 11.37
C ASN A 101 6.99 3.05 11.31
N PHE A 102 7.05 2.02 12.15
CA PHE A 102 8.12 1.02 12.13
C PHE A 102 8.24 0.29 10.78
N LEU A 103 7.13 0.15 10.06
CA LEU A 103 7.06 -0.51 8.74
C LEU A 103 7.16 0.47 7.56
N ASP A 104 7.60 1.69 7.84
CA ASP A 104 7.88 2.75 6.85
C ASP A 104 6.64 3.21 6.05
N PHE A 105 5.46 3.20 6.67
CA PHE A 105 4.29 3.89 6.16
C PHE A 105 4.33 5.39 6.52
N HIS A 106 3.71 6.22 5.69
CA HIS A 106 3.32 7.58 6.07
C HIS A 106 2.05 7.48 6.93
N VAL A 107 2.15 7.81 8.20
CA VAL A 107 1.10 7.55 9.19
C VAL A 107 0.24 8.76 9.42
N VAL A 108 -1.05 8.63 9.17
CA VAL A 108 -2.07 9.65 9.43
C VAL A 108 -3.04 9.15 10.49
N VAL A 109 -3.28 9.93 11.52
CA VAL A 109 -4.24 9.60 12.59
C VAL A 109 -5.34 10.65 12.63
N LEU A 110 -6.59 10.21 12.53
CA LEU A 110 -7.79 11.04 12.64
C LEU A 110 -8.61 10.62 13.86
N ASP A 111 -8.96 11.56 14.73
CA ASP A 111 -9.98 11.39 15.78
C ASP A 111 -10.71 12.72 16.00
N ASP A 112 -11.99 12.67 16.37
CA ASP A 112 -12.82 13.84 16.63
C ASP A 112 -12.53 14.49 18.01
N ARG A 113 -11.62 13.93 18.79
CA ARG A 113 -11.30 14.36 20.17
C ARG A 113 -9.84 14.76 20.28
N GLU A 114 -9.60 15.96 20.78
CA GLU A 114 -8.25 16.51 20.96
C GLU A 114 -7.37 15.63 21.90
N ASP A 115 -7.95 15.01 22.93
CA ASP A 115 -7.24 14.09 23.81
C ASP A 115 -6.71 12.82 23.10
N PHE A 116 -7.24 12.51 21.94
CA PHE A 116 -6.89 11.31 21.16
C PHE A 116 -6.18 11.65 19.84
N ALA A 117 -6.35 12.85 19.31
CA ALA A 117 -5.69 13.34 18.12
C ALA A 117 -4.78 14.53 18.46
N ASN A 118 -3.63 14.24 19.05
CA ASN A 118 -2.58 15.22 19.31
C ASN A 118 -1.19 14.59 19.18
N VAL A 119 -0.18 15.40 18.89
CA VAL A 119 1.18 14.95 18.60
C VAL A 119 1.89 14.34 19.82
N GLU A 120 1.51 14.75 21.04
CA GLU A 120 2.10 14.18 22.26
C GLU A 120 1.66 12.72 22.46
N ARG A 121 0.44 12.43 22.09
CA ARG A 121 -0.13 11.08 22.17
C ARG A 121 0.30 10.20 21.00
N MET A 122 0.48 10.78 19.80
CA MET A 122 0.79 10.11 18.54
C MET A 122 2.15 10.57 17.98
N PRO A 123 3.25 10.45 18.74
CA PRO A 123 4.55 10.96 18.31
C PRO A 123 5.11 10.23 17.07
N GLU A 124 4.60 9.05 16.74
CA GLU A 124 5.01 8.27 15.58
C GLU A 124 4.19 8.58 14.31
N ALA A 125 3.13 9.41 14.42
CA ALA A 125 2.34 9.83 13.26
C ALA A 125 3.01 10.98 12.52
N ASP A 126 3.02 10.92 11.19
CA ASP A 126 3.48 12.02 10.33
C ASP A 126 2.44 13.14 10.28
N GLU A 127 1.14 12.79 10.37
CA GLU A 127 0.04 13.73 10.41
C GLU A 127 -0.97 13.33 11.51
N VAL A 128 -1.43 14.32 12.28
CA VAL A 128 -2.49 14.14 13.28
C VAL A 128 -3.60 15.12 12.99
N ILE A 129 -4.78 14.60 12.72
CA ILE A 129 -5.97 15.38 12.35
C ILE A 129 -7.00 15.29 13.47
N CYS A 130 -7.29 16.41 14.11
CA CYS A 130 -8.38 16.54 15.08
C CYS A 130 -9.55 17.24 14.40
N ASP A 131 -10.51 16.47 13.87
CA ASP A 131 -11.64 17.03 13.11
C ASP A 131 -12.78 16.01 13.05
N ASP A 132 -13.94 16.48 12.53
CA ASP A 132 -15.06 15.62 12.15
C ASP A 132 -14.61 14.55 11.13
N TYR A 133 -15.03 13.31 11.34
CA TYR A 133 -14.62 12.18 10.52
C TYR A 133 -15.01 12.35 9.04
N GLU A 134 -16.23 12.82 8.75
CA GLU A 134 -16.70 13.00 7.38
C GLU A 134 -15.88 14.09 6.67
N ALA A 135 -15.79 15.25 7.30
CA ALA A 135 -15.10 16.40 6.74
C ALA A 135 -13.61 16.12 6.50
N ALA A 136 -12.95 15.43 7.42
CA ALA A 136 -11.54 15.09 7.29
C ALA A 136 -11.30 14.06 6.17
N ILE A 137 -12.09 12.99 6.10
CA ILE A 137 -11.98 11.97 5.07
C ILE A 137 -12.27 12.58 3.68
N ASP A 138 -13.30 13.44 3.56
CA ASP A 138 -13.65 14.07 2.28
C ASP A 138 -12.52 14.94 1.72
N ARG A 139 -11.75 15.60 2.58
CA ARG A 139 -10.63 16.47 2.16
C ARG A 139 -9.32 15.73 1.92
N TYR A 140 -9.14 14.57 2.55
CA TYR A 140 -7.89 13.84 2.45
C TYR A 140 -7.70 13.22 1.05
N PRO A 141 -6.53 13.33 0.42
CA PRO A 141 -6.26 12.71 -0.88
C PRO A 141 -6.12 11.20 -0.73
N ILE A 142 -7.19 10.46 -1.04
CA ILE A 142 -7.22 9.00 -0.99
C ILE A 142 -6.96 8.45 -2.40
N ASP A 143 -6.04 7.49 -2.50
CA ASP A 143 -5.66 6.80 -3.72
C ASP A 143 -5.35 5.32 -3.46
N ALA A 144 -4.89 4.60 -4.49
CA ALA A 144 -4.55 3.18 -4.41
C ALA A 144 -3.37 2.87 -3.46
N ASN A 145 -2.60 3.88 -3.04
CA ASN A 145 -1.51 3.76 -2.07
C ASN A 145 -1.96 4.11 -0.63
N THR A 146 -3.25 4.36 -0.44
CA THR A 146 -3.86 4.69 0.86
C THR A 146 -4.54 3.47 1.47
N TYR A 147 -4.16 3.11 2.69
CA TYR A 147 -4.65 1.97 3.49
C TYR A 147 -5.44 2.51 4.68
N ILE A 148 -6.77 2.44 4.61
CA ILE A 148 -7.67 3.02 5.61
C ILE A 148 -8.05 1.96 6.63
N VAL A 149 -7.87 2.29 7.92
CA VAL A 149 -8.16 1.39 9.05
C VAL A 149 -9.06 2.10 10.05
N MET A 150 -10.30 1.62 10.19
CA MET A 150 -11.31 2.20 11.06
C MET A 150 -11.35 1.44 12.38
N VAL A 151 -10.88 2.10 13.45
CA VAL A 151 -10.77 1.56 14.82
C VAL A 151 -11.35 2.52 15.84
N THR A 152 -12.47 3.16 15.49
CA THR A 152 -13.12 4.15 16.36
C THR A 152 -13.79 3.49 17.58
N ARG A 153 -14.23 4.31 18.51
CA ARG A 153 -14.93 3.85 19.73
C ARG A 153 -16.34 3.33 19.49
N GLY A 154 -16.91 3.48 18.29
CA GLY A 154 -18.31 3.16 18.03
C GLY A 154 -18.63 2.90 16.58
N HIS A 155 -19.46 1.91 16.34
CA HIS A 155 -19.91 1.49 15.03
C HIS A 155 -20.57 2.61 14.18
N LYS A 156 -21.14 3.63 14.84
CA LYS A 156 -21.73 4.79 14.14
C LYS A 156 -20.65 5.63 13.45
N GLN A 157 -19.55 5.88 14.13
CA GLN A 157 -18.42 6.60 13.56
C GLN A 157 -17.71 5.77 12.47
N ASP A 158 -17.57 4.46 12.67
CA ASP A 158 -17.01 3.56 11.66
C ASP A 158 -17.88 3.53 10.40
N GLU A 159 -19.20 3.44 10.54
CA GLU A 159 -20.15 3.48 9.42
C GLU A 159 -20.09 4.80 8.65
N VAL A 160 -20.09 5.92 9.36
CA VAL A 160 -19.97 7.27 8.77
C VAL A 160 -18.66 7.40 7.99
N SER A 161 -17.55 6.97 8.59
CA SER A 161 -16.23 6.97 7.95
C SER A 161 -16.18 6.08 6.73
N LEU A 162 -16.76 4.88 6.81
CA LEU A 162 -16.81 3.92 5.70
C LEU A 162 -17.57 4.51 4.49
N ARG A 163 -18.71 5.21 4.72
CA ARG A 163 -19.48 5.88 3.67
C ARG A 163 -18.64 6.88 2.88
N ARG A 164 -17.74 7.61 3.56
CA ARG A 164 -16.89 8.62 2.93
C ARG A 164 -15.64 8.03 2.25
N ALA A 165 -15.18 6.86 2.69
CA ALA A 165 -14.01 6.19 2.14
C ALA A 165 -14.32 5.34 0.91
N LEU A 166 -15.54 4.77 0.79
CA LEU A 166 -15.95 3.94 -0.33
C LEU A 166 -15.96 4.69 -1.66
N GLY A 167 -15.55 3.99 -2.73
CA GLY A 167 -15.53 4.53 -4.08
C GLY A 167 -14.41 5.53 -4.35
N ARG A 168 -13.51 5.80 -3.38
CA ARG A 168 -12.41 6.76 -3.53
C ARG A 168 -11.11 6.14 -4.01
N GLY A 169 -11.10 4.85 -4.31
CA GLY A 169 -9.93 4.17 -4.87
C GLY A 169 -8.86 3.78 -3.87
N ALA A 170 -9.17 3.74 -2.56
CA ALA A 170 -8.25 3.25 -1.54
C ALA A 170 -7.74 1.84 -1.86
N GLY A 171 -6.46 1.58 -1.63
CA GLY A 171 -5.85 0.26 -1.81
C GLY A 171 -6.34 -0.77 -0.79
N TYR A 172 -6.77 -0.29 0.38
CA TYR A 172 -7.33 -1.13 1.45
C TYR A 172 -8.32 -0.32 2.30
N ILE A 173 -9.42 -0.95 2.66
CA ILE A 173 -10.36 -0.43 3.65
C ILE A 173 -10.68 -1.54 4.63
N GLY A 174 -10.37 -1.32 5.90
CA GLY A 174 -10.67 -2.25 6.97
C GLY A 174 -11.42 -1.62 8.13
N MET A 175 -12.39 -2.35 8.70
CA MET A 175 -13.20 -1.87 9.81
C MET A 175 -13.21 -2.88 10.96
N ILE A 176 -12.94 -2.37 12.18
CA ILE A 176 -13.00 -3.19 13.38
C ILE A 176 -14.45 -3.49 13.77
N GLY A 177 -14.68 -4.67 14.32
CA GLY A 177 -15.97 -5.03 14.88
C GLY A 177 -16.19 -6.52 14.98
N SER A 178 -17.22 -6.94 15.75
CA SER A 178 -17.66 -8.31 15.71
C SER A 178 -18.39 -8.61 14.39
N LYS A 179 -18.34 -9.87 13.93
CA LYS A 179 -19.05 -10.34 12.71
C LYS A 179 -20.50 -9.84 12.65
N ARG A 180 -21.22 -9.88 13.78
CA ARG A 180 -22.60 -9.41 13.86
C ARG A 180 -22.73 -7.91 13.56
N ARG A 181 -21.86 -7.08 14.15
CA ARG A 181 -21.91 -5.61 13.97
C ARG A 181 -21.56 -5.21 12.55
N THR A 182 -20.49 -5.76 12.03
CA THR A 182 -20.00 -5.44 10.69
C THR A 182 -20.99 -5.90 9.62
N SER A 183 -21.62 -7.05 9.76
CA SER A 183 -22.71 -7.49 8.87
C SER A 183 -23.89 -6.51 8.86
N THR A 184 -24.26 -5.93 10.01
CA THR A 184 -25.33 -4.94 10.07
C THR A 184 -24.95 -3.67 9.30
N VAL A 185 -23.72 -3.17 9.45
CA VAL A 185 -23.24 -1.98 8.70
C VAL A 185 -23.27 -2.24 7.21
N ILE A 186 -22.71 -3.35 6.75
CA ILE A 186 -22.70 -3.72 5.32
C ILE A 186 -24.13 -3.87 4.78
N GLN A 187 -25.04 -4.46 5.55
CA GLN A 187 -26.44 -4.60 5.17
C GLN A 187 -27.11 -3.22 4.99
N HIS A 188 -26.98 -2.29 5.95
CA HIS A 188 -27.52 -0.95 5.86
C HIS A 188 -27.03 -0.22 4.60
N MET A 189 -25.73 -0.30 4.33
CA MET A 189 -25.15 0.34 3.16
C MET A 189 -25.62 -0.29 1.85
N THR A 190 -25.85 -1.60 1.84
CA THR A 190 -26.45 -2.31 0.69
C THR A 190 -27.89 -1.83 0.44
N GLU A 191 -28.68 -1.69 1.50
CA GLU A 191 -30.07 -1.18 1.44
C GLU A 191 -30.15 0.28 0.97
N GLU A 192 -29.12 1.07 1.26
CA GLU A 192 -28.97 2.46 0.79
C GLU A 192 -28.45 2.58 -0.65
N GLY A 193 -28.11 1.45 -1.30
CA GLY A 193 -27.72 1.41 -2.70
C GLY A 193 -26.24 1.62 -2.99
N PHE A 194 -25.36 1.43 -2.00
CA PHE A 194 -23.90 1.36 -2.27
C PHE A 194 -23.56 0.19 -3.19
N ASP A 195 -22.56 0.39 -4.02
CA ASP A 195 -22.08 -0.66 -4.96
C ASP A 195 -21.65 -1.91 -4.21
N PRO A 196 -22.28 -3.08 -4.46
CA PRO A 196 -21.88 -4.34 -3.84
C PRO A 196 -20.42 -4.73 -4.10
N ALA A 197 -19.84 -4.32 -5.23
CA ALA A 197 -18.44 -4.60 -5.55
C ALA A 197 -17.51 -3.80 -4.62
N GLU A 198 -17.82 -2.54 -4.33
CA GLU A 198 -17.08 -1.72 -3.38
C GLU A 198 -17.25 -2.24 -1.93
N LEU A 199 -18.46 -2.63 -1.55
CA LEU A 199 -18.72 -3.21 -0.22
C LEU A 199 -17.97 -4.54 -0.01
N ALA A 200 -17.82 -5.35 -1.04
CA ALA A 200 -17.08 -6.62 -0.99
C ALA A 200 -15.56 -6.42 -0.78
N ARG A 201 -15.04 -5.22 -1.03
CA ARG A 201 -13.62 -4.86 -0.79
C ARG A 201 -13.34 -4.46 0.65
N VAL A 202 -14.37 -4.30 1.48
CA VAL A 202 -14.21 -3.92 2.89
C VAL A 202 -13.83 -5.13 3.72
N HIS A 203 -12.66 -5.08 4.35
CA HIS A 203 -12.17 -6.11 5.25
C HIS A 203 -12.80 -5.94 6.63
N THR A 204 -13.76 -6.81 6.95
CA THR A 204 -14.49 -6.72 8.21
C THR A 204 -15.07 -8.09 8.64
N PRO A 205 -14.77 -8.57 9.84
CA PRO A 205 -13.83 -8.00 10.83
C PRO A 205 -12.41 -7.87 10.28
N ILE A 206 -11.76 -6.76 10.62
CA ILE A 206 -10.39 -6.48 10.18
C ILE A 206 -9.36 -7.39 10.87
N GLY A 207 -8.29 -7.75 10.16
CA GLY A 207 -7.15 -8.49 10.68
C GLY A 207 -7.19 -9.99 10.44
N ILE A 208 -6.03 -10.64 10.50
CA ILE A 208 -5.91 -12.10 10.41
C ILE A 208 -6.14 -12.74 11.79
N ASP A 209 -6.70 -13.93 11.81
CA ASP A 209 -6.97 -14.66 13.05
C ASP A 209 -5.68 -15.22 13.66
N ILE A 210 -5.15 -14.53 14.67
CA ILE A 210 -3.99 -14.94 15.47
C ILE A 210 -4.34 -15.13 16.94
N GLY A 211 -5.64 -15.07 17.31
CA GLY A 211 -6.09 -15.12 18.71
C GLY A 211 -5.75 -13.84 19.49
N ALA A 212 -5.71 -12.68 18.82
CA ALA A 212 -5.34 -11.39 19.42
C ALA A 212 -6.36 -10.94 20.47
N GLU A 213 -5.88 -10.49 21.64
CA GLU A 213 -6.68 -10.00 22.76
C GLU A 213 -6.31 -8.57 23.15
N THR A 214 -5.02 -8.23 23.20
CA THR A 214 -4.55 -6.89 23.58
C THR A 214 -4.61 -5.91 22.39
N PRO A 215 -4.66 -4.58 22.65
CA PRO A 215 -4.58 -3.58 21.58
C PRO A 215 -3.37 -3.74 20.67
N GLU A 216 -2.23 -4.14 21.22
CA GLU A 216 -0.98 -4.37 20.49
C GLU A 216 -1.09 -5.61 19.58
N GLU A 217 -1.66 -6.70 20.08
CA GLU A 217 -1.88 -7.92 19.30
C GLU A 217 -2.91 -7.71 18.18
N ILE A 218 -3.99 -6.96 18.48
CA ILE A 218 -4.99 -6.56 17.48
C ILE A 218 -4.34 -5.70 16.40
N ALA A 219 -3.51 -4.74 16.77
CA ALA A 219 -2.78 -3.91 15.83
C ALA A 219 -1.82 -4.75 14.95
N LEU A 220 -1.15 -5.75 15.53
CA LEU A 220 -0.31 -6.69 14.80
C LEU A 220 -1.11 -7.52 13.79
N SER A 221 -2.27 -8.04 14.21
CA SER A 221 -3.20 -8.81 13.35
C SER A 221 -3.64 -7.98 12.14
N ILE A 222 -4.05 -6.73 12.36
CA ILE A 222 -4.45 -5.78 11.32
C ILE A 222 -3.28 -5.47 10.36
N MET A 223 -2.12 -5.15 10.91
CA MET A 223 -0.95 -4.82 10.11
C MET A 223 -0.48 -6.02 9.27
N ALA A 224 -0.56 -7.23 9.82
CA ALA A 224 -0.23 -8.46 9.10
C ALA A 224 -1.18 -8.69 7.91
N GLU A 225 -2.49 -8.40 8.05
CA GLU A 225 -3.45 -8.47 6.94
C GLU A 225 -3.11 -7.46 5.84
N VAL A 226 -2.85 -6.21 6.22
CA VAL A 226 -2.47 -5.15 5.27
C VAL A 226 -1.21 -5.53 4.47
N ILE A 227 -0.17 -6.02 5.16
CA ILE A 227 1.08 -6.46 4.49
C ILE A 227 0.81 -7.67 3.60
N MET A 228 0.03 -8.64 4.07
CA MET A 228 -0.34 -9.83 3.30
C MET A 228 -0.99 -9.44 1.97
N LEU A 229 -1.97 -8.56 2.01
CA LEU A 229 -2.69 -8.12 0.81
C LEU A 229 -1.78 -7.29 -0.11
N ARG A 230 -1.03 -6.35 0.45
CA ARG A 230 -0.10 -5.50 -0.29
C ARG A 230 0.98 -6.29 -1.01
N ARG A 231 1.45 -7.40 -0.43
CA ARG A 231 2.56 -8.21 -0.94
C ARG A 231 2.12 -9.53 -1.59
N GLY A 232 0.81 -9.81 -1.67
CA GLY A 232 0.28 -11.05 -2.22
C GLY A 232 0.62 -12.28 -1.36
N GLY A 233 0.77 -12.10 -0.05
CA GLY A 233 1.00 -13.17 0.91
C GLY A 233 -0.23 -14.03 1.16
N THR A 234 -0.09 -15.14 1.89
CA THR A 234 -1.18 -16.09 2.18
C THR A 234 -1.51 -16.22 3.67
N ALA A 235 -0.79 -15.53 4.55
CA ALA A 235 -0.83 -15.68 6.02
C ALA A 235 -0.64 -17.13 6.53
N LYS A 236 -0.19 -18.06 5.67
CA LYS A 236 0.11 -19.43 6.06
C LYS A 236 1.43 -19.50 6.80
N SER A 237 1.52 -20.39 7.81
CA SER A 237 2.80 -20.68 8.45
C SER A 237 3.82 -21.19 7.42
N MET A 238 5.02 -20.64 7.46
CA MET A 238 6.16 -21.14 6.65
C MET A 238 6.80 -22.39 7.26
N TYR A 239 6.33 -22.82 8.44
CA TYR A 239 6.80 -24.04 9.08
C TYR A 239 6.28 -25.27 8.33
N HIS A 240 7.17 -26.03 7.70
CA HIS A 240 6.90 -27.35 7.16
C HIS A 240 7.29 -28.42 8.19
N ARG A 241 6.32 -29.13 8.74
CA ARG A 241 6.61 -30.32 9.52
C ARG A 241 7.27 -31.33 8.57
N ALA A 242 8.55 -31.63 8.76
CA ALA A 242 9.17 -32.74 8.07
C ALA A 242 8.36 -33.99 8.42
N THR A 243 7.69 -34.58 7.44
CA THR A 243 7.07 -35.89 7.60
C THR A 243 8.21 -36.88 7.84
N SER A 244 8.37 -37.35 9.07
CA SER A 244 9.24 -38.48 9.36
C SER A 244 8.86 -39.62 8.42
N PRO A 245 9.80 -40.26 7.71
CA PRO A 245 9.45 -41.44 6.96
C PRO A 245 8.93 -42.48 7.93
N ARG A 246 7.72 -42.98 7.67
CA ARG A 246 7.17 -44.12 8.42
C ARG A 246 8.10 -45.30 8.16
N SER A 247 8.76 -45.76 9.22
CA SER A 247 9.44 -47.04 9.30
C SER A 247 8.48 -48.19 9.07
#